data_78a0436c8a695e357ce08f8009c4c868
#
_entry.id   78a0436c8a695e357ce08f8009c4c868
#
_cell.length_a   1.000
_cell.length_b   1.000
_cell.length_c   1.000
_cell.angle_alpha   90.00
_cell.angle_beta   90.00
_cell.angle_gamma   90.00
#
_symmetry.space_group_name_H-M   'P 1'
#
loop_
_entity.id
_entity.type
_entity.pdbx_description
1 polymer ?
#
loop_
_entity_poly.entity_id
_entity_poly.type
_entity_poly.pdbx_seq_one_letter_code
_entity_poly.pdbx_strand_id
1 'polypeptide(L)'
;MSTSSTDGSLTVSQRNAFLHDDLQTEYFKIADTVASFDQRLLTIKGWGVTFSLAAIALGFQQNHYGLFLVAAASGIAFWLIEGSTKLQQMRYYPRMGDIEVAVYDLYRADTEHGPVSAPLIDWSWYTSWPRLRGGHSKGDPRVPRRWKDINDKPGKSPLLFAHVAMPHLVTALLGTTLFCLGLAGVFGRI
;
A
#
# COMPACT_ATOMS: atom_id res chain seq x y z
N MET A 1 28.83 -56.47 11.11
CA MET A 1 27.66 -55.64 11.39
C MET A 1 27.93 -54.29 10.77
N SER A 2 27.47 -54.08 9.53
CA SER A 2 27.69 -52.85 8.77
C SER A 2 26.45 -51.96 8.97
N THR A 3 26.61 -50.92 9.75
CA THR A 3 25.56 -49.87 9.88
C THR A 3 25.67 -48.95 8.67
N SER A 4 24.83 -49.20 7.68
CA SER A 4 24.61 -48.22 6.59
C SER A 4 23.91 -46.99 7.19
N SER A 5 24.65 -45.92 7.45
CA SER A 5 24.11 -44.61 7.68
C SER A 5 23.45 -44.14 6.37
N THR A 6 22.14 -44.22 6.31
CA THR A 6 21.35 -43.62 5.26
C THR A 6 21.51 -42.10 5.43
N ASP A 7 22.43 -41.53 4.68
CA ASP A 7 22.63 -40.09 4.60
C ASP A 7 21.32 -39.48 4.04
N GLY A 8 20.55 -38.83 4.93
CA GLY A 8 19.24 -38.27 4.64
C GLY A 8 19.29 -36.97 3.81
N SER A 9 20.24 -36.87 2.86
CA SER A 9 20.34 -35.76 1.97
C SER A 9 19.14 -35.75 1.00
N LEU A 10 18.29 -34.70 1.12
CA LEU A 10 17.19 -34.49 0.19
C LEU A 10 17.71 -34.41 -1.24
N THR A 11 16.98 -35.01 -2.17
CA THR A 11 17.26 -34.85 -3.59
C THR A 11 17.08 -33.38 -4.00
N VAL A 12 17.73 -32.94 -5.09
CA VAL A 12 17.57 -31.56 -5.61
C VAL A 12 16.10 -31.24 -5.88
N SER A 13 15.32 -32.19 -6.40
CA SER A 13 13.89 -32.03 -6.66
C SER A 13 13.09 -31.81 -5.36
N GLN A 14 13.39 -32.56 -4.31
CA GLN A 14 12.72 -32.37 -3.02
C GLN A 14 13.07 -31.02 -2.39
N ARG A 15 14.33 -30.59 -2.45
CA ARG A 15 14.73 -29.25 -1.97
C ARG A 15 14.01 -28.14 -2.72
N ASN A 16 13.89 -28.26 -4.03
CA ASN A 16 13.19 -27.27 -4.84
C ASN A 16 11.70 -27.22 -4.49
N ALA A 17 11.06 -28.38 -4.25
CA ALA A 17 9.65 -28.41 -3.85
C ALA A 17 9.44 -27.75 -2.48
N PHE A 18 10.30 -28.01 -1.49
CA PHE A 18 10.24 -27.32 -0.20
C PHE A 18 10.47 -25.81 -0.32
N LEU A 19 11.45 -25.39 -1.13
CA LEU A 19 11.70 -23.97 -1.36
C LEU A 19 10.49 -23.28 -2.00
N HIS A 20 9.81 -23.93 -2.93
CA HIS A 20 8.59 -23.39 -3.53
C HIS A 20 7.47 -23.19 -2.50
N ASP A 21 7.24 -24.18 -1.65
CA ASP A 21 6.23 -24.11 -0.60
C ASP A 21 6.54 -23.01 0.42
N ASP A 22 7.82 -22.91 0.83
CA ASP A 22 8.29 -21.85 1.73
C ASP A 22 8.10 -20.46 1.11
N LEU A 23 8.47 -20.27 -0.16
CA LEU A 23 8.30 -18.99 -0.86
C LEU A 23 6.81 -18.61 -1.00
N GLN A 24 5.95 -19.56 -1.33
CA GLN A 24 4.50 -19.33 -1.39
C GLN A 24 3.94 -18.97 -0.01
N THR A 25 4.34 -19.71 1.02
CA THR A 25 3.91 -19.45 2.40
C THR A 25 4.33 -18.05 2.85
N GLU A 26 5.58 -17.66 2.60
CA GLU A 26 6.08 -16.32 2.89
C GLU A 26 5.29 -15.26 2.13
N TYR A 27 5.05 -15.47 0.85
CA TYR A 27 4.31 -14.55 -0.01
C TYR A 27 2.90 -14.26 0.53
N PHE A 28 2.13 -15.29 0.84
CA PHE A 28 0.78 -15.11 1.36
C PHE A 28 0.75 -14.46 2.74
N LYS A 29 1.72 -14.76 3.62
CA LYS A 29 1.86 -14.04 4.90
C LYS A 29 2.13 -12.54 4.70
N ILE A 30 2.96 -12.19 3.71
CA ILE A 30 3.20 -10.79 3.35
C ILE A 30 1.92 -10.17 2.78
N ALA A 31 1.21 -10.84 1.88
CA ALA A 31 -0.04 -10.35 1.30
C ALA A 31 -1.10 -10.08 2.37
N ASP A 32 -1.27 -10.98 3.34
CA ASP A 32 -2.17 -10.79 4.50
C ASP A 32 -1.74 -9.59 5.36
N THR A 33 -0.43 -9.44 5.56
CA THR A 33 0.11 -8.28 6.29
C THR A 33 -0.21 -6.99 5.55
N VAL A 34 -0.01 -6.92 4.24
CA VAL A 34 -0.35 -5.77 3.39
C VAL A 34 -1.84 -5.47 3.46
N ALA A 35 -2.70 -6.49 3.38
CA ALA A 35 -4.15 -6.32 3.52
C ALA A 35 -4.54 -5.75 4.91
N SER A 36 -3.86 -6.19 5.98
CA SER A 36 -4.08 -5.65 7.32
C SER A 36 -3.71 -4.16 7.42
N PHE A 37 -2.66 -3.72 6.73
CA PHE A 37 -2.31 -2.30 6.63
C PHE A 37 -3.38 -1.51 5.90
N ASP A 38 -3.97 -2.03 4.83
CA ASP A 38 -5.04 -1.34 4.09
C ASP A 38 -6.27 -1.10 4.99
N GLN A 39 -6.65 -2.07 5.82
CA GLN A 39 -7.72 -1.88 6.80
C GLN A 39 -7.38 -0.79 7.84
N ARG A 40 -6.15 -0.77 8.35
CA ARG A 40 -5.70 0.27 9.27
C ARG A 40 -5.70 1.66 8.61
N LEU A 41 -5.25 1.76 7.37
CA LEU A 41 -5.28 3.01 6.60
C LEU A 41 -6.69 3.54 6.40
N LEU A 42 -7.67 2.67 6.10
CA LEU A 42 -9.09 3.05 6.02
C LEU A 42 -9.62 3.54 7.36
N THR A 43 -9.25 2.89 8.45
CA THR A 43 -9.63 3.29 9.81
C THR A 43 -9.06 4.66 10.17
N ILE A 44 -7.75 4.88 9.95
CA ILE A 44 -7.09 6.18 10.19
C ILE A 44 -7.77 7.29 9.39
N LYS A 45 -8.07 7.04 8.13
CA LYS A 45 -8.78 7.97 7.25
C LYS A 45 -10.16 8.30 7.76
N GLY A 46 -10.93 7.27 8.16
CA GLY A 46 -12.26 7.44 8.76
C GLY A 46 -12.21 8.32 10.01
N TRP A 47 -11.29 8.04 10.92
CA TRP A 47 -11.10 8.85 12.13
C TRP A 47 -10.71 10.29 11.80
N GLY A 48 -9.76 10.51 10.88
CA GLY A 48 -9.30 11.84 10.49
C GLY A 48 -10.43 12.72 9.94
N VAL A 49 -11.24 12.17 9.05
CA VAL A 49 -12.41 12.87 8.50
C VAL A 49 -13.46 13.13 9.57
N THR A 50 -13.78 12.13 10.40
CA THR A 50 -14.79 12.26 11.46
C THR A 50 -14.41 13.32 12.48
N PHE A 51 -13.16 13.31 12.98
CA PHE A 51 -12.68 14.33 13.92
C PHE A 51 -12.71 15.73 13.33
N SER A 52 -12.26 15.89 12.09
CA SER A 52 -12.26 17.19 11.43
C SER A 52 -13.67 17.73 11.23
N LEU A 53 -14.60 16.88 10.78
CA LEU A 53 -16.01 17.30 10.61
C LEU A 53 -16.70 17.59 11.94
N ALA A 54 -16.44 16.82 12.98
CA ALA A 54 -16.96 17.08 14.33
C ALA A 54 -16.47 18.43 14.87
N ALA A 55 -15.18 18.73 14.71
CA ALA A 55 -14.63 20.03 15.13
C ALA A 55 -15.25 21.20 14.35
N ILE A 56 -15.48 21.03 13.03
CA ILE A 56 -16.19 22.04 12.22
C ILE A 56 -17.63 22.22 12.71
N ALA A 57 -18.36 21.13 12.93
CA ALA A 57 -19.75 21.19 13.39
C ALA A 57 -19.86 21.92 14.75
N LEU A 58 -18.98 21.57 15.70
CA LEU A 58 -18.90 22.22 17.00
C LEU A 58 -18.51 23.71 16.86
N GLY A 59 -17.62 24.06 15.93
CA GLY A 59 -17.24 25.43 15.65
C GLY A 59 -18.42 26.30 15.28
N PHE A 60 -19.30 25.79 14.41
CA PHE A 60 -20.55 26.48 14.07
C PHE A 60 -21.56 26.49 15.22
N GLN A 61 -21.73 25.36 15.90
CA GLN A 61 -22.72 25.25 16.99
C GLN A 61 -22.39 26.18 18.16
N GLN A 62 -21.10 26.31 18.48
CA GLN A 62 -20.65 27.11 19.64
C GLN A 62 -20.22 28.53 19.23
N ASN A 63 -20.32 28.87 17.95
CA ASN A 63 -19.77 30.12 17.41
C ASN A 63 -18.30 30.33 17.79
N HIS A 64 -17.48 29.28 17.75
CA HIS A 64 -16.08 29.32 18.17
C HIS A 64 -15.15 29.00 17.00
N TYR A 65 -14.67 30.02 16.30
CA TYR A 65 -13.82 29.85 15.11
C TYR A 65 -12.48 29.12 15.40
N GLY A 66 -11.99 29.15 16.65
CA GLY A 66 -10.82 28.38 17.05
C GLY A 66 -10.97 26.87 16.84
N LEU A 67 -12.19 26.32 16.85
CA LEU A 67 -12.46 24.90 16.56
C LEU A 67 -12.22 24.55 15.08
N PHE A 68 -12.32 25.51 14.16
CA PHE A 68 -11.96 25.30 12.77
C PHE A 68 -10.45 25.09 12.59
N LEU A 69 -9.62 25.74 13.43
CA LEU A 69 -8.19 25.49 13.47
C LEU A 69 -7.88 24.10 14.00
N VAL A 70 -8.64 23.59 14.97
CA VAL A 70 -8.53 22.22 15.47
C VAL A 70 -8.85 21.24 14.35
N ALA A 71 -9.87 21.49 13.52
CA ALA A 71 -10.19 20.66 12.37
C ALA A 71 -9.04 20.63 11.35
N ALA A 72 -8.44 21.79 11.05
CA ALA A 72 -7.29 21.86 10.14
C ALA A 72 -6.08 21.11 10.68
N ALA A 73 -5.75 21.30 11.96
CA ALA A 73 -4.64 20.61 12.63
C ALA A 73 -4.86 19.09 12.67
N SER A 74 -6.08 18.63 12.91
CA SER A 74 -6.46 17.22 12.86
C SER A 74 -6.23 16.63 11.46
N GLY A 75 -6.65 17.34 10.41
CA GLY A 75 -6.41 16.92 9.02
C GLY A 75 -4.93 16.70 8.75
N ILE A 76 -4.07 17.64 9.17
CA ILE A 76 -2.61 17.50 9.00
C ILE A 76 -2.05 16.33 9.83
N ALA A 77 -2.47 16.20 11.08
CA ALA A 77 -1.99 15.14 11.96
C ALA A 77 -2.33 13.75 11.41
N PHE A 78 -3.58 13.52 10.99
CA PHE A 78 -3.99 12.26 10.41
C PHE A 78 -3.33 11.99 9.05
N TRP A 79 -3.05 13.01 8.25
CA TRP A 79 -2.27 12.88 7.02
C TRP A 79 -0.86 12.34 7.29
N LEU A 80 -0.17 12.87 8.30
CA LEU A 80 1.15 12.39 8.70
C LEU A 80 1.11 10.94 9.21
N ILE A 81 0.11 10.59 10.01
CA ILE A 81 -0.08 9.23 10.52
C ILE A 81 -0.36 8.26 9.37
N GLU A 82 -1.28 8.60 8.46
CA GLU A 82 -1.59 7.77 7.30
C GLU A 82 -0.37 7.58 6.40
N GLY A 83 0.35 8.65 6.10
CA GLY A 83 1.55 8.60 5.28
C GLY A 83 2.66 7.74 5.91
N SER A 84 2.85 7.85 7.22
CA SER A 84 3.79 7.02 7.98
C SER A 84 3.39 5.53 7.94
N THR A 85 2.11 5.24 8.13
CA THR A 85 1.58 3.87 8.03
C THR A 85 1.74 3.30 6.62
N LYS A 86 1.48 4.11 5.60
CA LYS A 86 1.68 3.72 4.20
C LYS A 86 3.14 3.45 3.88
N LEU A 87 4.07 4.23 4.43
CA LEU A 87 5.50 3.98 4.28
C LEU A 87 5.92 2.62 4.87
N GLN A 88 5.35 2.24 6.03
CA GLN A 88 5.60 0.93 6.61
C GLN A 88 5.08 -0.20 5.70
N GLN A 89 3.86 -0.06 5.17
CA GLN A 89 3.29 -1.02 4.23
C GLN A 89 4.16 -1.19 2.98
N MET A 90 4.68 -0.09 2.42
CA MET A 90 5.48 -0.12 1.19
C MET A 90 6.78 -0.92 1.31
N ARG A 91 7.26 -1.17 2.52
CA ARG A 91 8.47 -1.98 2.75
C ARG A 91 8.28 -3.46 2.40
N TYR A 92 7.05 -3.93 2.30
CA TYR A 92 6.73 -5.33 1.99
C TYR A 92 6.69 -5.62 0.48
N TYR A 93 6.36 -4.62 -0.36
CA TYR A 93 6.23 -4.82 -1.81
C TYR A 93 7.52 -5.29 -2.51
N PRO A 94 8.73 -4.76 -2.20
CA PRO A 94 9.95 -5.27 -2.83
C PRO A 94 10.14 -6.77 -2.61
N ARG A 95 9.87 -7.26 -1.38
CA ARG A 95 10.00 -8.68 -1.07
C ARG A 95 8.97 -9.53 -1.80
N MET A 96 7.74 -9.05 -1.95
CA MET A 96 6.72 -9.74 -2.78
C MET A 96 7.19 -9.86 -4.22
N GLY A 97 7.70 -8.77 -4.81
CA GLY A 97 8.27 -8.79 -6.16
C GLY A 97 9.44 -9.75 -6.31
N ASP A 98 10.36 -9.79 -5.33
CA ASP A 98 11.50 -10.73 -5.33
C ASP A 98 11.03 -12.19 -5.34
N ILE A 99 10.00 -12.52 -4.54
CA ILE A 99 9.42 -13.86 -4.49
C ILE A 99 8.76 -14.22 -5.83
N GLU A 100 7.98 -13.30 -6.41
CA GLU A 100 7.33 -13.52 -7.72
C GLU A 100 8.36 -13.79 -8.82
N VAL A 101 9.46 -13.04 -8.84
CA VAL A 101 10.56 -13.25 -9.79
C VAL A 101 11.24 -14.59 -9.56
N ALA A 102 11.57 -14.92 -8.31
CA ALA A 102 12.24 -16.18 -7.99
C ALA A 102 11.38 -17.40 -8.36
N VAL A 103 10.08 -17.37 -8.04
CA VAL A 103 9.14 -18.44 -8.40
C VAL A 103 8.95 -18.51 -9.92
N TYR A 104 8.88 -17.37 -10.59
CA TYR A 104 8.79 -17.34 -12.05
C TYR A 104 10.01 -17.99 -12.71
N ASP A 105 11.21 -17.66 -12.28
CA ASP A 105 12.43 -18.17 -12.86
C ASP A 105 12.63 -19.67 -12.60
N LEU A 106 12.21 -20.16 -11.42
CA LEU A 106 12.42 -21.53 -10.99
C LEU A 106 11.32 -22.52 -11.45
N TYR A 107 10.06 -22.03 -11.56
CA TYR A 107 8.90 -22.92 -11.64
C TYR A 107 7.88 -22.56 -12.73
N ARG A 108 8.17 -21.59 -13.62
CA ARG A 108 7.25 -21.29 -14.72
C ARG A 108 7.02 -22.50 -15.60
N ALA A 109 5.77 -22.67 -16.02
CA ALA A 109 5.39 -23.65 -17.04
C ALA A 109 5.14 -22.95 -18.36
N ASP A 110 5.72 -23.44 -19.46
CA ASP A 110 5.44 -22.93 -20.79
C ASP A 110 4.18 -23.61 -21.34
N THR A 111 3.17 -22.80 -21.73
CA THR A 111 1.91 -23.26 -22.31
C THR A 111 1.73 -22.71 -23.71
N GLU A 112 0.74 -23.21 -24.46
CA GLU A 112 0.39 -22.69 -25.80
C GLU A 112 0.05 -21.19 -25.77
N HIS A 113 -0.43 -20.68 -24.62
CA HIS A 113 -0.80 -19.27 -24.42
C HIS A 113 0.33 -18.43 -23.80
N GLY A 114 1.52 -19.00 -23.67
CA GLY A 114 2.70 -18.39 -23.07
C GLY A 114 3.05 -18.96 -21.69
N PRO A 115 4.10 -18.43 -21.06
CA PRO A 115 4.54 -18.92 -19.76
C PRO A 115 3.56 -18.54 -18.63
N VAL A 116 3.32 -19.49 -17.74
CA VAL A 116 2.45 -19.35 -16.56
C VAL A 116 3.26 -19.57 -15.30
N SER A 117 3.04 -18.73 -14.31
CA SER A 117 3.63 -18.85 -12.98
C SER A 117 2.65 -18.33 -11.92
N ALA A 118 2.85 -18.75 -10.67
CA ALA A 118 2.12 -18.25 -9.51
C ALA A 118 3.04 -18.32 -8.26
N PRO A 119 2.96 -17.36 -7.33
CA PRO A 119 2.04 -16.21 -7.31
C PRO A 119 2.49 -15.05 -8.21
N LEU A 120 1.54 -14.25 -8.70
CA LEU A 120 1.79 -13.02 -9.49
C LEU A 120 0.74 -11.94 -9.13
N ILE A 121 0.42 -11.79 -7.85
CA ILE A 121 -0.65 -10.87 -7.39
C ILE A 121 -0.17 -9.42 -7.49
N ASP A 122 1.02 -9.12 -7.00
CA ASP A 122 1.59 -7.77 -7.02
C ASP A 122 1.89 -7.33 -8.46
N TRP A 123 2.45 -8.22 -9.27
CA TRP A 123 2.61 -8.01 -10.71
C TRP A 123 1.29 -7.72 -11.41
N SER A 124 0.24 -8.48 -11.12
CA SER A 124 -1.09 -8.29 -11.70
C SER A 124 -1.67 -6.93 -11.30
N TRP A 125 -1.51 -6.52 -10.07
CA TRP A 125 -1.94 -5.21 -9.55
C TRP A 125 -1.22 -4.07 -10.27
N TYR A 126 0.09 -4.15 -10.37
CA TYR A 126 0.90 -3.13 -11.03
C TYR A 126 0.57 -2.98 -12.51
N THR A 127 0.25 -4.08 -13.20
CA THR A 127 -0.08 -4.10 -14.63
C THR A 127 -1.57 -3.90 -14.93
N SER A 128 -2.44 -3.86 -13.91
CA SER A 128 -3.90 -3.72 -14.09
C SER A 128 -4.31 -2.40 -14.72
N TRP A 129 -3.70 -1.30 -14.34
CA TRP A 129 -4.07 0.03 -14.80
C TRP A 129 -3.94 0.26 -16.31
N PRO A 130 -2.84 -0.14 -16.97
CA PRO A 130 -2.77 -0.13 -18.43
C PRO A 130 -3.84 -1.00 -19.10
N ARG A 131 -4.17 -2.16 -18.51
CA ARG A 131 -5.20 -3.07 -19.04
C ARG A 131 -6.60 -2.46 -18.98
N LEU A 132 -6.95 -1.80 -17.86
CA LEU A 132 -8.24 -1.12 -17.69
C LEU A 132 -8.46 0.02 -18.70
N ARG A 133 -7.38 0.62 -19.20
CA ARG A 133 -7.42 1.68 -20.23
C ARG A 133 -7.35 1.15 -21.66
N GLY A 134 -7.57 -0.14 -21.91
CA GLY A 134 -7.50 -0.77 -23.22
C GLY A 134 -6.08 -0.90 -23.78
N GLY A 135 -5.07 -0.62 -22.98
CA GLY A 135 -3.67 -0.85 -23.32
C GLY A 135 -3.33 -2.33 -23.23
N HIS A 136 -2.59 -2.84 -24.23
CA HIS A 136 -2.00 -4.16 -24.11
C HIS A 136 -1.00 -4.12 -22.95
N SER A 137 -1.13 -5.07 -22.03
CA SER A 137 -0.17 -5.28 -20.97
C SER A 137 1.22 -5.47 -21.60
N LYS A 138 2.06 -4.44 -21.55
CA LYS A 138 3.50 -4.59 -21.80
C LYS A 138 4.19 -5.41 -20.71
N GLY A 139 3.40 -5.94 -19.80
CA GLY A 139 3.79 -6.73 -18.68
C GLY A 139 3.74 -8.20 -18.98
N ASP A 140 4.49 -8.63 -19.96
CA ASP A 140 4.87 -10.01 -20.04
C ASP A 140 5.67 -10.36 -18.79
N PRO A 141 5.24 -11.35 -17.99
CA PRO A 141 6.01 -11.85 -16.85
C PRO A 141 7.41 -12.33 -17.24
N ARG A 142 7.71 -12.45 -18.54
CA ARG A 142 9.06 -12.73 -19.08
C ARG A 142 10.10 -11.65 -18.74
N VAL A 143 9.78 -10.65 -17.91
CA VAL A 143 10.74 -9.60 -17.63
C VAL A 143 11.01 -9.46 -16.14
N PRO A 144 11.76 -10.40 -15.52
CA PRO A 144 12.32 -10.19 -14.18
C PRO A 144 13.15 -8.90 -14.09
N ARG A 145 13.82 -8.52 -15.18
CA ARG A 145 14.56 -7.25 -15.30
C ARG A 145 13.67 -6.03 -15.06
N ARG A 146 12.40 -6.08 -15.42
CA ARG A 146 11.49 -4.95 -15.26
C ARG A 146 11.06 -4.73 -13.81
N TRP A 147 10.92 -5.80 -13.03
CA TRP A 147 10.74 -5.68 -11.58
C TRP A 147 11.93 -5.01 -10.92
N LYS A 148 13.14 -5.39 -11.31
CA LYS A 148 14.37 -4.74 -10.84
C LYS A 148 14.39 -3.26 -11.20
N ASP A 149 14.08 -2.91 -12.47
CA ASP A 149 14.04 -1.53 -12.94
C ASP A 149 12.97 -0.68 -12.22
N ILE A 150 11.88 -1.29 -11.74
CA ILE A 150 10.83 -0.63 -10.99
C ILE A 150 11.26 -0.38 -9.55
N ASN A 151 11.87 -1.38 -8.91
CA ASN A 151 12.35 -1.29 -7.54
C ASN A 151 13.56 -0.35 -7.40
N ASP A 152 14.38 -0.23 -8.45
CA ASP A 152 15.54 0.66 -8.47
C ASP A 152 15.20 2.15 -8.69
N LYS A 153 13.95 2.47 -9.06
CA LYS A 153 13.52 3.87 -9.19
C LYS A 153 13.17 4.45 -7.83
N PRO A 154 13.67 5.66 -7.51
CA PRO A 154 13.29 6.33 -6.28
C PRO A 154 11.76 6.54 -6.26
N GLY A 155 11.10 5.87 -5.32
CA GLY A 155 9.66 5.96 -5.14
C GLY A 155 9.25 7.38 -4.73
N LYS A 156 8.06 7.81 -5.16
CA LYS A 156 7.43 9.03 -4.64
C LYS A 156 7.15 8.85 -3.15
N SER A 157 7.33 9.91 -2.38
CA SER A 157 6.93 9.89 -0.97
C SER A 157 5.46 9.47 -0.82
N PRO A 158 5.14 8.52 0.05
CA PRO A 158 3.75 8.10 0.30
C PRO A 158 2.83 9.24 0.72
N LEU A 159 3.36 10.27 1.38
CA LEU A 159 2.63 11.47 1.76
C LEU A 159 2.03 12.22 0.56
N LEU A 160 2.67 12.11 -0.62
CA LEU A 160 2.23 12.79 -1.84
C LEU A 160 1.31 11.93 -2.72
N PHE A 161 0.96 10.72 -2.29
CA PHE A 161 -0.02 9.93 -3.01
C PHE A 161 -1.40 10.57 -2.91
N ALA A 162 -2.05 10.79 -4.06
CA ALA A 162 -3.34 11.48 -4.11
C ALA A 162 -4.38 10.84 -3.18
N HIS A 163 -4.45 9.50 -3.12
CA HIS A 163 -5.38 8.78 -2.26
C HIS A 163 -5.06 8.88 -0.76
N VAL A 164 -3.82 9.24 -0.40
CA VAL A 164 -3.39 9.54 0.98
C VAL A 164 -3.64 11.02 1.29
N ALA A 165 -3.20 11.91 0.43
CA ALA A 165 -3.19 13.35 0.69
C ALA A 165 -4.59 13.99 0.57
N MET A 166 -5.38 13.62 -0.44
CA MET A 166 -6.63 14.34 -0.79
C MET A 166 -7.65 14.44 0.35
N PRO A 167 -8.01 13.39 1.08
CA PRO A 167 -9.02 13.52 2.15
C PRO A 167 -8.59 14.50 3.23
N HIS A 168 -7.32 14.44 3.61
CA HIS A 168 -6.78 15.28 4.67
C HIS A 168 -6.52 16.73 4.24
N LEU A 169 -6.09 16.93 2.98
CA LEU A 169 -5.94 18.27 2.42
C LEU A 169 -7.27 18.99 2.33
N VAL A 170 -8.34 18.30 1.92
CA VAL A 170 -9.69 18.90 1.87
C VAL A 170 -10.10 19.35 3.25
N THR A 171 -9.97 18.53 4.29
CA THR A 171 -10.33 18.90 5.67
C THR A 171 -9.44 20.00 6.23
N ALA A 172 -8.14 19.98 5.97
CA ALA A 172 -7.20 20.99 6.42
C ALA A 172 -7.48 22.36 5.73
N LEU A 173 -7.70 22.36 4.42
CA LEU A 173 -8.04 23.58 3.68
C LEU A 173 -9.39 24.16 4.12
N LEU A 174 -10.40 23.30 4.29
CA LEU A 174 -11.73 23.73 4.74
C LEU A 174 -11.65 24.35 6.14
N GLY A 175 -11.00 23.67 7.09
CA GLY A 175 -10.81 24.19 8.45
C GLY A 175 -10.05 25.51 8.47
N THR A 176 -8.96 25.63 7.69
CA THR A 176 -8.18 26.86 7.59
C THR A 176 -9.00 28.00 6.99
N THR A 177 -9.75 27.74 5.92
CA THR A 177 -10.62 28.73 5.28
C THR A 177 -11.68 29.24 6.25
N LEU A 178 -12.38 28.35 6.93
CA LEU A 178 -13.40 28.71 7.91
C LEU A 178 -12.80 29.50 9.09
N PHE A 179 -11.62 29.13 9.56
CA PHE A 179 -10.90 29.87 10.58
C PHE A 179 -10.57 31.30 10.14
N CYS A 180 -10.03 31.48 8.93
CA CYS A 180 -9.75 32.82 8.37
C CYS A 180 -11.01 33.64 8.20
N LEU A 181 -12.12 33.05 7.76
CA LEU A 181 -13.42 33.75 7.66
C LEU A 181 -13.95 34.15 9.03
N GLY A 182 -13.75 33.31 10.06
CA GLY A 182 -14.07 33.65 11.45
C GLY A 182 -13.27 34.85 11.96
N LEU A 183 -11.95 34.86 11.71
CA LEU A 183 -11.10 36.01 12.05
C LEU A 183 -11.50 37.30 11.32
N ALA A 184 -11.96 37.17 10.07
CA ALA A 184 -12.48 38.31 9.28
C ALA A 184 -13.88 38.82 9.73
N GLY A 185 -14.48 38.19 10.74
CA GLY A 185 -15.77 38.56 11.29
C GLY A 185 -16.97 38.18 10.42
N VAL A 186 -16.78 37.28 9.43
CA VAL A 186 -17.86 36.86 8.50
C VAL A 186 -19.02 36.19 9.26
N PHE A 187 -18.72 35.48 10.35
CA PHE A 187 -19.72 34.80 11.18
C PHE A 187 -20.28 35.66 12.32
N GLY A 188 -20.02 36.96 12.31
CA GLY A 188 -20.39 37.88 13.39
C GLY A 188 -19.34 37.96 14.50
N ARG A 189 -19.49 38.92 15.41
CA ARG A 189 -18.65 38.97 16.63
C ARG A 189 -19.10 37.84 17.57
N ILE A 190 -18.23 36.94 17.77
CA ILE A 190 -18.35 35.86 18.75
C ILE A 190 -17.71 36.34 20.06
#